data_4a5289bdd704480231d4e7b608bd0a6c
#
_entry.id   4a5289bdd704480231d4e7b608bd0a6c
#
_cell.length_a   1.000
_cell.length_b   1.000
_cell.length_c   1.000
_cell.angle_alpha   90.00
_cell.angle_beta   90.00
_cell.angle_gamma   90.00
#
_symmetry.space_group_name_H-M   'P 1'
#
loop_
_entity.id
_entity.type
_entity.pdbx_description
1 polymer ?
#
loop_
_entity_poly.entity_id
_entity_poly.type
_entity_poly.pdbx_seq_one_letter_code
_entity_poly.pdbx_strand_id
1 'polypeptide(L)'
;MVNAFYSPLENSIQFPAGILQGVFFSSERPNYLNYGAIGWVIGHEISHGFDDQGRQFDKDGNLEDWWEEETKQRYLAKTQCIISQYNNYSVAGIGVNGITTQVRGHGTVSHR
;
A
#
# COMPACT_ATOMS: atom_id res chain seq x y z
N MET A 1 14.59 -12.71 -2.48
CA MET A 1 14.12 -11.39 -2.04
C MET A 1 12.94 -11.57 -1.11
N VAL A 2 12.88 -10.87 0.01
CA VAL A 2 11.76 -10.89 0.96
C VAL A 2 10.96 -9.61 0.70
N ASN A 3 9.96 -9.71 -0.15
CA ASN A 3 9.07 -8.61 -0.50
C ASN A 3 7.80 -9.14 -1.17
N ALA A 4 6.79 -8.26 -1.34
CA ALA A 4 5.61 -8.46 -2.17
C ALA A 4 5.45 -7.26 -3.10
N PHE A 5 4.58 -7.36 -4.10
CA PHE A 5 4.39 -6.30 -5.09
C PHE A 5 2.95 -6.28 -5.60
N TYR A 6 2.46 -5.07 -5.89
CA TYR A 6 1.29 -4.84 -6.72
C TYR A 6 1.73 -4.32 -8.11
N SER A 7 1.12 -4.85 -9.17
CA SER A 7 1.31 -4.38 -10.55
C SER A 7 0.02 -3.71 -11.04
N PRO A 8 -0.03 -2.38 -11.17
CA PRO A 8 -1.24 -1.71 -11.66
C PRO A 8 -1.56 -2.07 -13.12
N LEU A 9 -0.55 -2.33 -13.95
CA LEU A 9 -0.73 -2.72 -15.35
C LEU A 9 -1.37 -4.09 -15.52
N GLU A 10 -1.13 -5.00 -14.59
CA GLU A 10 -1.68 -6.36 -14.60
C GLU A 10 -2.84 -6.52 -13.62
N ASN A 11 -3.11 -5.48 -12.81
CA ASN A 11 -4.04 -5.52 -11.68
C ASN A 11 -3.85 -6.79 -10.83
N SER A 12 -2.61 -7.06 -10.48
CA SER A 12 -2.19 -8.30 -9.81
C SER A 12 -1.29 -8.03 -8.61
N ILE A 13 -1.34 -8.93 -7.63
CA ILE A 13 -0.42 -8.97 -6.49
C ILE A 13 0.52 -10.15 -6.63
N GLN A 14 1.80 -9.95 -6.30
CA GLN A 14 2.85 -10.95 -6.47
C GLN A 14 3.57 -11.20 -5.15
N PHE A 15 3.67 -12.47 -4.77
CA PHE A 15 4.35 -12.92 -3.57
C PHE A 15 5.51 -13.87 -3.93
N PRO A 16 6.73 -13.36 -4.11
CA PRO A 16 7.90 -14.21 -4.26
C PRO A 16 8.04 -15.18 -3.07
N ALA A 17 8.49 -16.40 -3.33
CA ALA A 17 8.62 -17.45 -2.31
C ALA A 17 9.44 -17.01 -1.07
N GLY A 18 10.34 -16.04 -1.23
CA GLY A 18 11.15 -15.52 -0.14
C GLY A 18 10.37 -14.85 1.00
N ILE A 19 9.13 -14.35 0.77
CA ILE A 19 8.30 -13.77 1.83
C ILE A 19 7.45 -14.82 2.55
N LEU A 20 7.25 -16.00 1.93
CA LEU A 20 6.41 -17.08 2.48
C LEU A 20 7.16 -17.93 3.50
N GLN A 21 7.91 -17.29 4.39
CA GLN A 21 8.70 -17.94 5.42
C GLN A 21 8.95 -17.02 6.64
N GLY A 22 9.48 -17.61 7.70
CA GLY A 22 9.94 -16.87 8.88
C GLY A 22 8.84 -16.10 9.58
N VAL A 23 9.04 -14.79 9.74
CA VAL A 23 8.11 -13.91 10.45
C VAL A 23 6.76 -13.77 9.73
N PHE A 24 6.76 -13.79 8.40
CA PHE A 24 5.56 -13.55 7.61
C PHE A 24 4.68 -14.79 7.48
N PHE A 25 5.28 -15.99 7.31
CA PHE A 25 4.53 -17.22 7.17
C PHE A 25 5.26 -18.43 7.78
N SER A 26 4.48 -19.33 8.41
CA SER A 26 4.95 -20.63 8.87
C SER A 26 3.79 -21.62 8.93
N SER A 27 3.98 -22.84 8.39
CA SER A 27 3.01 -23.93 8.51
C SER A 27 2.94 -24.49 9.95
N GLU A 28 3.98 -24.26 10.76
CA GLU A 28 4.13 -24.82 12.09
C GLU A 28 3.46 -23.96 13.19
N ARG A 29 2.97 -22.78 12.86
CA ARG A 29 2.36 -21.89 13.84
C ARG A 29 0.83 -21.75 13.65
N PRO A 30 0.09 -21.32 14.70
CA PRO A 30 -1.34 -21.11 14.59
C PRO A 30 -1.72 -20.14 13.45
N ASN A 31 -2.80 -20.44 12.72
CA ASN A 31 -3.23 -19.69 11.54
C ASN A 31 -3.46 -18.19 11.81
N TYR A 32 -3.95 -17.83 13.00
CA TYR A 32 -4.18 -16.41 13.32
C TYR A 32 -2.88 -15.57 13.28
N LEU A 33 -1.72 -16.17 13.57
CA LEU A 33 -0.44 -15.49 13.43
C LEU A 33 -0.07 -15.28 11.94
N ASN A 34 -0.40 -16.24 11.07
CA ASN A 34 -0.22 -16.08 9.63
C ASN A 34 -1.17 -15.01 9.07
N TYR A 35 -2.44 -15.01 9.49
CA TYR A 35 -3.38 -13.95 9.10
C TYR A 35 -2.92 -12.56 9.56
N GLY A 36 -2.36 -12.44 10.76
CA GLY A 36 -1.81 -11.17 11.27
C GLY A 36 -0.54 -10.73 10.56
N ALA A 37 0.27 -11.64 10.06
CA ALA A 37 1.55 -11.37 9.42
C ALA A 37 1.41 -11.25 7.89
N ILE A 38 1.32 -12.38 7.19
CA ILE A 38 1.21 -12.34 5.71
C ILE A 38 -0.11 -11.73 5.23
N GLY A 39 -1.20 -11.90 5.99
CA GLY A 39 -2.49 -11.28 5.69
C GLY A 39 -2.42 -9.76 5.71
N TRP A 40 -1.65 -9.17 6.61
CA TRP A 40 -1.39 -7.73 6.60
C TRP A 40 -0.66 -7.30 5.30
N VAL A 41 0.36 -8.05 4.88
CA VAL A 41 1.08 -7.79 3.61
C VAL A 41 0.14 -7.90 2.41
N ILE A 42 -0.73 -8.92 2.39
CA ILE A 42 -1.74 -9.08 1.33
C ILE A 42 -2.65 -7.86 1.25
N GLY A 43 -3.18 -7.41 2.39
CA GLY A 43 -4.01 -6.21 2.47
C GLY A 43 -3.27 -4.95 2.00
N HIS A 44 -1.98 -4.84 2.33
CA HIS A 44 -1.11 -3.77 1.89
C HIS A 44 -1.00 -3.73 0.36
N GLU A 45 -0.68 -4.86 -0.30
CA GLU A 45 -0.57 -4.91 -1.76
C GLU A 45 -1.92 -4.63 -2.45
N ILE A 46 -3.02 -5.13 -1.91
CA ILE A 46 -4.36 -4.80 -2.43
C ILE A 46 -4.63 -3.29 -2.32
N SER A 47 -4.20 -2.65 -1.24
CA SER A 47 -4.40 -1.21 -1.04
C SER A 47 -3.66 -0.36 -2.07
N HIS A 48 -2.56 -0.84 -2.65
CA HIS A 48 -1.86 -0.16 -3.73
C HIS A 48 -2.72 0.05 -4.98
N GLY A 49 -3.70 -0.81 -5.24
CA GLY A 49 -4.67 -0.61 -6.33
C GLY A 49 -5.59 0.60 -6.14
N PHE A 50 -5.65 1.13 -4.91
CA PHE A 50 -6.53 2.24 -4.52
C PHE A 50 -5.77 3.44 -3.93
N ASP A 51 -4.44 3.42 -3.92
CA ASP A 51 -3.65 4.56 -3.52
C ASP A 51 -3.68 5.67 -4.60
N ASP A 52 -2.98 6.76 -4.37
CA ASP A 52 -2.98 7.91 -5.29
C ASP A 52 -2.43 7.60 -6.68
N GLN A 53 -1.59 6.58 -6.81
CA GLN A 53 -1.05 6.10 -8.08
C GLN A 53 -1.92 5.00 -8.69
N GLY A 54 -2.20 3.93 -7.92
CA GLY A 54 -2.92 2.76 -8.42
C GLY A 54 -4.35 3.05 -8.84
N ARG A 55 -5.04 3.95 -8.12
CA ARG A 55 -6.42 4.36 -8.47
C ARG A 55 -6.58 4.97 -9.85
N GLN A 56 -5.50 5.38 -10.51
CA GLN A 56 -5.51 5.94 -11.86
C GLN A 56 -5.59 4.87 -12.95
N PHE A 57 -5.43 3.60 -12.57
CA PHE A 57 -5.56 2.46 -13.47
C PHE A 57 -6.91 1.78 -13.27
N ASP A 58 -7.54 1.39 -14.37
CA ASP A 58 -8.75 0.57 -14.34
C ASP A 58 -8.42 -0.90 -14.07
N LYS A 59 -9.45 -1.75 -14.05
CA LYS A 59 -9.29 -3.19 -13.81
C LYS A 59 -8.47 -3.92 -14.88
N ASP A 60 -8.34 -3.34 -16.05
CA ASP A 60 -7.62 -3.90 -17.21
C ASP A 60 -6.20 -3.31 -17.33
N GLY A 61 -5.79 -2.45 -16.40
CA GLY A 61 -4.47 -1.84 -16.35
C GLY A 61 -4.32 -0.61 -17.26
N ASN A 62 -5.40 -0.05 -17.75
CA ASN A 62 -5.38 1.19 -18.54
C ASN A 62 -5.36 2.41 -17.63
N LEU A 63 -4.61 3.42 -18.01
CA LEU A 63 -4.57 4.69 -17.29
C LEU A 63 -5.81 5.51 -17.68
N GLU A 64 -6.84 5.46 -16.84
CA GLU A 64 -8.13 6.10 -17.08
C GLU A 64 -8.71 6.69 -15.79
N ASP A 65 -9.45 7.80 -15.91
CA ASP A 65 -10.24 8.36 -14.81
C ASP A 65 -11.61 7.66 -14.75
N TRP A 66 -11.62 6.45 -14.18
CA TRP A 66 -12.79 5.57 -14.09
C TRP A 66 -13.66 5.78 -12.84
N TRP A 67 -13.20 6.64 -11.92
CA TRP A 67 -13.93 6.92 -10.71
C TRP A 67 -15.05 7.92 -10.96
N GLU A 68 -16.24 7.62 -10.41
CA GLU A 68 -17.30 8.61 -10.36
C GLU A 68 -16.86 9.81 -9.52
N GLU A 69 -17.24 11.01 -9.96
CA GLU A 69 -16.80 12.26 -9.35
C GLU A 69 -17.13 12.33 -7.84
N GLU A 70 -18.32 11.89 -7.43
CA GLU A 70 -18.69 11.86 -6.01
C GLU A 70 -17.78 10.93 -5.20
N THR A 71 -17.46 9.74 -5.72
CA THR A 71 -16.57 8.78 -5.08
C THR A 71 -15.16 9.35 -4.98
N LYS A 72 -14.68 10.01 -6.03
CA LYS A 72 -13.39 10.68 -6.06
C LYS A 72 -13.28 11.78 -5.00
N GLN A 73 -14.29 12.61 -4.85
CA GLN A 73 -14.33 13.67 -3.84
C GLN A 73 -14.33 13.09 -2.41
N ARG A 74 -15.09 12.04 -2.17
CA ARG A 74 -15.08 11.32 -0.88
C ARG A 74 -13.72 10.70 -0.56
N TYR A 75 -13.05 10.13 -1.55
CA TYR A 75 -11.70 9.60 -1.42
C TYR A 75 -10.72 10.71 -1.02
N LEU A 76 -10.71 11.83 -1.77
CA LEU A 76 -9.81 12.96 -1.50
C LEU A 76 -10.02 13.55 -0.10
N ALA A 77 -11.26 13.66 0.34
CA ALA A 77 -11.57 14.13 1.70
C ALA A 77 -11.01 13.18 2.79
N LYS A 78 -11.06 11.87 2.57
CA LYS A 78 -10.49 10.88 3.51
C LYS A 78 -8.96 10.89 3.49
N THR A 79 -8.34 11.00 2.32
CA THR A 79 -6.88 11.03 2.21
C THR A 79 -6.30 12.29 2.86
N GLN A 80 -7.01 13.42 2.80
CA GLN A 80 -6.56 14.66 3.46
C GLN A 80 -6.38 14.49 4.97
N CYS A 81 -7.20 13.69 5.63
CA CYS A 81 -7.05 13.40 7.06
C CYS A 81 -5.70 12.72 7.34
N ILE A 82 -5.32 11.74 6.54
CA ILE A 82 -4.05 11.01 6.69
C ILE A 82 -2.87 11.93 6.37
N ILE A 83 -2.96 12.71 5.29
CA ILE A 83 -1.94 13.70 4.92
C ILE A 83 -1.68 14.68 6.06
N SER A 84 -2.75 15.22 6.64
CA SER A 84 -2.66 16.17 7.75
C SER A 84 -2.05 15.51 9.00
N GLN A 85 -2.39 14.27 9.30
CA GLN A 85 -1.80 13.51 10.40
C GLN A 85 -0.28 13.38 10.22
N TYR A 86 0.16 12.91 9.06
CA TYR A 86 1.59 12.71 8.80
C TYR A 86 2.39 14.00 8.70
N ASN A 87 1.79 15.11 8.25
CA ASN A 87 2.41 16.44 8.29
C ASN A 87 2.78 16.92 9.69
N ASN A 88 2.16 16.37 10.73
CA ASN A 88 2.45 16.70 12.12
C ASN A 88 3.61 15.90 12.72
N TYR A 89 4.17 14.95 12.00
CA TYR A 89 5.33 14.19 12.47
C TYR A 89 6.64 14.80 11.99
N SER A 90 7.68 14.61 12.79
CA SER A 90 9.06 14.92 12.41
C SER A 90 10.00 13.76 12.74
N VAL A 91 11.01 13.57 11.92
CA VAL A 91 12.09 12.59 12.15
C VAL A 91 13.41 13.36 12.22
N ALA A 92 14.10 13.26 13.35
CA ALA A 92 15.35 14.01 13.60
C ALA A 92 15.23 15.53 13.35
N GLY A 93 14.09 16.13 13.70
CA GLY A 93 13.82 17.56 13.52
C GLY A 93 13.42 17.98 12.10
N ILE A 94 13.32 17.04 11.16
CA ILE A 94 12.85 17.29 9.79
C ILE A 94 11.37 16.91 9.72
N GLY A 95 10.53 17.85 9.28
CA GLY A 95 9.10 17.60 9.09
C GLY A 95 8.82 16.53 8.04
N VAL A 96 7.86 15.66 8.33
CA VAL A 96 7.40 14.64 7.37
C VAL A 96 6.43 15.28 6.38
N ASN A 97 6.58 14.99 5.09
CA ASN A 97 5.61 15.38 4.09
C ASN A 97 4.52 14.30 3.99
N GLY A 98 3.31 14.61 4.44
CA GLY A 98 2.20 13.67 4.50
C GLY A 98 1.79 13.10 3.15
N ILE A 99 1.89 13.88 2.07
CA ILE A 99 1.61 13.41 0.70
C ILE A 99 2.64 12.35 0.29
N THR A 100 3.92 12.65 0.45
CA THR A 100 4.99 11.70 0.08
C THR A 100 4.95 10.45 0.95
N THR A 101 4.57 10.58 2.21
CA THR A 101 4.47 9.46 3.15
C THR A 101 3.26 8.59 2.84
N GLN A 102 2.15 9.16 2.41
CA GLN A 102 0.97 8.41 1.99
C GLN A 102 1.28 7.54 0.77
N VAL A 103 1.99 8.08 -0.21
CA VAL A 103 2.43 7.35 -1.42
C VAL A 103 3.48 6.29 -1.10
N ARG A 104 4.41 6.59 -0.20
CA ARG A 104 5.54 5.73 0.14
C ARG A 104 5.38 4.94 1.43
N GLY A 105 4.44 5.32 2.29
CA GLY A 105 4.15 4.62 3.55
C GLY A 105 3.60 3.22 3.33
N HIS A 106 3.27 2.90 2.11
CA HIS A 106 2.89 1.58 1.66
C HIS A 106 3.98 0.81 0.93
N GLY A 107 5.12 1.39 0.65
CA GLY A 107 6.16 0.66 -0.06
C GLY A 107 7.55 1.18 0.24
N THR A 108 8.42 0.28 0.53
CA THR A 108 9.88 0.35 0.49
C THR A 108 10.52 1.72 0.66
N VAL A 109 11.24 1.90 1.75
CA VAL A 109 12.35 2.84 1.83
C VAL A 109 13.30 2.50 0.70
N SER A 110 13.15 3.15 -0.44
CA SER A 110 14.17 3.17 -1.48
C SER A 110 15.30 4.04 -0.96
N HIS A 111 16.32 3.42 -0.39
CA HIS A 111 17.62 4.10 -0.23
C HIS A 111 18.16 4.40 -1.63
N ARG A 112 18.19 5.65 -1.98
CA ARG A 112 19.19 6.17 -2.93
C ARG A 112 20.39 6.64 -2.16
#